data_a59aa16ea21bd787cb4220fe3de12e0d
#
_entry.id   a59aa16ea21bd787cb4220fe3de12e0d
#
_cell.length_a   1.000
_cell.length_b   1.000
_cell.length_c   1.000
_cell.angle_alpha   90.00
_cell.angle_beta   90.00
_cell.angle_gamma   90.00
#
_symmetry.space_group_name_H-M   'P 1'
#
loop_
_entity.id
_entity.type
_entity.pdbx_description
1 polymer ?
#
loop_
_entity_poly.entity_id
_entity_poly.type
_entity_poly.pdbx_seq_one_letter_code
_entity_poly.pdbx_strand_id
1 'polypeptide(L)'
;MKTDTIAAIATGMSNSGIGIVRISGDEALQVISRIYRNKKGEPKDLGQVRSHTIHYGYIYDGEERLDEVLVMIMKGPNSYTAEDTVEIDCHGGVFIVKKILETVIRNGARTAEPGEFTKRAFLNGRIDLAQAEAVADVIQSTNEYALKSSVSQLAGSVSRKIRELREKILFEIAFIESALDDPEHISLDGYPEHLLEALEPMVKQVERLLASCDDGRVMSEGIKTVIFRKAKCRKIFSDECAFRGRKSYCHGDRRNYKRYPGRAYLS
;
A
#
# COMPACT_ATOMS: atom_id res chain seq x y z
N MET A 1 21.72 -11.59 -5.97
CA MET A 1 20.79 -12.73 -6.15
C MET A 1 19.83 -12.32 -7.25
N LYS A 2 19.66 -13.11 -8.33
CA LYS A 2 18.58 -12.85 -9.28
C LYS A 2 17.27 -13.06 -8.53
N THR A 3 16.41 -12.04 -8.51
CA THR A 3 15.05 -12.18 -7.97
C THR A 3 14.17 -12.82 -9.03
N ASP A 4 13.32 -13.75 -8.64
CA ASP A 4 12.31 -14.31 -9.54
C ASP A 4 11.31 -13.23 -9.97
N THR A 5 10.81 -13.35 -11.20
CA THR A 5 9.84 -12.39 -11.74
C THR A 5 8.43 -12.79 -11.34
N ILE A 6 7.71 -11.85 -10.75
CA ILE A 6 6.33 -12.03 -10.26
C ILE A 6 5.32 -11.27 -11.11
N ALA A 7 4.09 -11.77 -11.16
CA ALA A 7 2.98 -11.09 -11.80
C ALA A 7 1.67 -11.25 -11.02
N ALA A 8 0.84 -10.23 -11.04
CA ALA A 8 -0.52 -10.29 -10.51
C ALA A 8 -1.44 -9.27 -11.18
N ILE A 9 -2.75 -9.49 -11.02
CA ILE A 9 -3.78 -8.50 -11.35
C ILE A 9 -3.74 -7.41 -10.28
N ALA A 10 -3.52 -6.16 -10.71
CA ALA A 10 -3.38 -5.01 -9.82
C ALA A 10 -4.70 -4.25 -9.59
N THR A 11 -5.73 -4.54 -10.36
CA THR A 11 -7.08 -3.95 -10.24
C THR A 11 -8.06 -4.88 -9.55
N GLY A 12 -9.19 -4.35 -9.09
CA GLY A 12 -10.26 -5.16 -8.50
C GLY A 12 -10.81 -6.19 -9.50
N MET A 13 -11.18 -7.37 -9.01
CA MET A 13 -11.73 -8.49 -9.80
C MET A 13 -13.22 -8.30 -10.10
N SER A 14 -13.56 -7.25 -10.86
CA SER A 14 -14.90 -6.96 -11.35
C SER A 14 -14.83 -6.46 -12.78
N ASN A 15 -15.91 -6.61 -13.56
CA ASN A 15 -15.96 -6.03 -14.91
C ASN A 15 -15.86 -4.50 -14.81
N SER A 16 -14.86 -3.95 -15.46
CA SER A 16 -14.55 -2.51 -15.49
C SER A 16 -14.08 -2.12 -16.89
N GLY A 17 -13.88 -0.83 -17.14
CA GLY A 17 -13.33 -0.37 -18.43
C GLY A 17 -11.88 -0.77 -18.63
N ILE A 18 -11.08 -0.83 -17.55
CA ILE A 18 -9.64 -1.12 -17.58
C ILE A 18 -9.31 -2.18 -16.52
N GLY A 19 -8.44 -3.12 -16.88
CA GLY A 19 -7.77 -4.05 -16.00
C GLY A 19 -6.26 -3.90 -16.13
N ILE A 20 -5.53 -4.08 -15.03
CA ILE A 20 -4.07 -3.94 -15.00
C ILE A 20 -3.46 -5.25 -14.53
N VAL A 21 -2.51 -5.78 -15.32
CA VAL A 21 -1.61 -6.86 -14.91
C VAL A 21 -0.23 -6.28 -14.69
N ARG A 22 0.30 -6.41 -13.47
CA ARG A 22 1.63 -5.92 -13.10
C ARG A 22 2.63 -7.06 -13.05
N ILE A 23 3.83 -6.82 -13.59
CA ILE A 23 4.98 -7.73 -13.58
C ILE A 23 6.13 -7.00 -12.89
N SER A 24 6.91 -7.67 -12.05
CA SER A 24 8.09 -7.10 -11.39
C SER A 24 9.19 -8.15 -11.22
N GLY A 25 10.43 -7.76 -11.44
CA GLY A 25 11.61 -8.60 -11.28
C GLY A 25 12.59 -8.51 -12.46
N ASP A 26 13.71 -9.21 -12.35
CA ASP A 26 14.84 -9.12 -13.27
C ASP A 26 14.49 -9.49 -14.72
N GLU A 27 13.49 -10.34 -14.95
CA GLU A 27 13.05 -10.77 -16.28
C GLU A 27 11.74 -10.11 -16.74
N ALA A 28 11.23 -9.09 -16.03
CA ALA A 28 9.96 -8.45 -16.36
C ALA A 28 9.90 -7.92 -17.81
N LEU A 29 10.99 -7.30 -18.26
CA LEU A 29 11.10 -6.76 -19.63
C LEU A 29 11.19 -7.85 -20.69
N GLN A 30 11.84 -8.98 -20.39
CA GLN A 30 11.94 -10.13 -21.29
C GLN A 30 10.59 -10.84 -21.40
N VAL A 31 9.88 -11.02 -20.27
CA VAL A 31 8.55 -11.64 -20.24
C VAL A 31 7.57 -10.87 -21.12
N ILE A 32 7.49 -9.55 -20.95
CA ILE A 32 6.58 -8.74 -21.77
C ILE A 32 6.98 -8.73 -23.25
N SER A 33 8.29 -8.70 -23.57
CA SER A 33 8.77 -8.67 -24.94
C SER A 33 8.42 -9.94 -25.73
N ARG A 34 8.23 -11.08 -25.06
CA ARG A 34 7.83 -12.35 -25.69
C ARG A 34 6.38 -12.33 -26.17
N ILE A 35 5.48 -11.60 -25.49
CA ILE A 35 4.04 -11.63 -25.70
C ILE A 35 3.50 -10.35 -26.33
N TYR A 36 4.28 -9.27 -26.36
CA TYR A 36 3.86 -7.98 -26.90
C TYR A 36 4.20 -7.84 -28.39
N ARG A 37 3.24 -7.28 -29.15
CA ARG A 37 3.44 -6.85 -30.54
C ARG A 37 2.99 -5.40 -30.71
N ASN A 38 3.69 -4.66 -31.57
CA ASN A 38 3.41 -3.26 -31.86
C ASN A 38 2.12 -3.10 -32.70
N LYS A 39 1.75 -1.85 -33.03
CA LYS A 39 0.57 -1.53 -33.88
C LYS A 39 0.50 -2.30 -35.20
N LYS A 40 1.65 -2.69 -35.75
CA LYS A 40 1.73 -3.43 -37.01
C LYS A 40 1.63 -4.95 -36.80
N GLY A 41 1.51 -5.42 -35.56
CA GLY A 41 1.53 -6.84 -35.23
C GLY A 41 2.92 -7.46 -35.21
N GLU A 42 3.98 -6.66 -35.22
CA GLU A 42 5.36 -7.12 -35.21
C GLU A 42 5.87 -7.22 -33.76
N PRO A 43 6.66 -8.25 -33.42
CA PRO A 43 7.34 -8.34 -32.14
C PRO A 43 8.22 -7.10 -31.90
N LYS A 44 8.24 -6.60 -30.67
CA LYS A 44 9.08 -5.46 -30.28
C LYS A 44 9.75 -5.76 -28.95
N ASP A 45 11.09 -5.66 -28.93
CA ASP A 45 11.85 -5.74 -27.69
C ASP A 45 11.64 -4.47 -26.85
N LEU A 46 10.95 -4.64 -25.72
CA LEU A 46 10.68 -3.57 -24.76
C LEU A 46 11.83 -3.39 -23.74
N GLY A 47 12.81 -4.27 -23.72
CA GLY A 47 14.01 -4.12 -22.92
C GLY A 47 14.89 -2.94 -23.34
N GLN A 48 14.85 -2.56 -24.62
CA GLN A 48 15.67 -1.48 -25.18
C GLN A 48 15.01 -0.10 -25.12
N VAL A 49 13.75 0.00 -24.65
CA VAL A 49 13.05 1.29 -24.58
C VAL A 49 13.47 2.09 -23.35
N ARG A 50 13.19 3.40 -23.35
CA ARG A 50 13.42 4.25 -22.19
C ARG A 50 12.46 3.89 -21.07
N SER A 51 12.92 4.05 -19.83
CA SER A 51 12.07 3.96 -18.66
C SER A 51 10.99 5.06 -18.67
N HIS A 52 9.86 4.80 -18.03
CA HIS A 52 8.70 5.70 -17.91
C HIS A 52 8.09 6.06 -19.28
N THR A 53 7.97 5.05 -20.14
CA THR A 53 7.31 5.15 -21.44
C THR A 53 6.13 4.22 -21.54
N ILE A 54 5.14 4.63 -22.33
CA ILE A 54 3.91 3.87 -22.61
C ILE A 54 3.93 3.44 -24.07
N HIS A 55 3.62 2.17 -24.31
CA HIS A 55 3.63 1.55 -25.63
C HIS A 55 2.25 0.97 -25.94
N TYR A 56 1.61 1.51 -26.98
CA TYR A 56 0.37 0.97 -27.51
C TYR A 56 0.64 -0.22 -28.43
N GLY A 57 -0.10 -1.31 -28.25
CA GLY A 57 0.02 -2.52 -29.06
C GLY A 57 -0.93 -3.60 -28.63
N TYR A 58 -0.52 -4.84 -28.77
CA TYR A 58 -1.35 -6.01 -28.55
C TYR A 58 -0.61 -7.08 -27.74
N ILE A 59 -1.34 -7.82 -26.92
CA ILE A 59 -0.84 -9.04 -26.25
C ILE A 59 -1.27 -10.26 -27.07
N TYR A 60 -0.33 -11.17 -27.25
CA TYR A 60 -0.51 -12.43 -27.96
C TYR A 60 -0.21 -13.64 -27.07
N ASP A 61 -0.97 -14.70 -27.27
CA ASP A 61 -0.71 -16.03 -26.74
C ASP A 61 -0.37 -16.96 -27.92
N GLY A 62 0.91 -17.16 -28.17
CA GLY A 62 1.38 -17.75 -29.44
C GLY A 62 0.97 -16.87 -30.62
N GLU A 63 0.15 -17.38 -31.51
CA GLU A 63 -0.36 -16.64 -32.67
C GLU A 63 -1.73 -15.96 -32.42
N GLU A 64 -2.38 -16.25 -31.30
CA GLU A 64 -3.69 -15.68 -30.96
C GLU A 64 -3.53 -14.30 -30.34
N ARG A 65 -4.14 -13.29 -30.95
CA ARG A 65 -4.25 -11.95 -30.37
C ARG A 65 -5.29 -11.96 -29.27
N LEU A 66 -4.88 -11.65 -28.04
CA LEU A 66 -5.75 -11.63 -26.88
C LEU A 66 -6.46 -10.29 -26.71
N ASP A 67 -5.70 -9.19 -26.72
CA ASP A 67 -6.26 -7.87 -26.44
C ASP A 67 -5.39 -6.75 -27.00
N GLU A 68 -5.98 -5.56 -27.10
CA GLU A 68 -5.35 -4.28 -27.36
C GLU A 68 -4.99 -3.63 -26.03
N VAL A 69 -3.74 -3.19 -25.88
CA VAL A 69 -3.20 -2.80 -24.60
C VAL A 69 -2.31 -1.55 -24.65
N LEU A 70 -2.17 -0.91 -23.50
CA LEU A 70 -1.07 0.01 -23.20
C LEU A 70 -0.09 -0.68 -22.26
N VAL A 71 1.18 -0.72 -22.64
CA VAL A 71 2.23 -1.30 -21.80
C VAL A 71 3.11 -0.20 -21.26
N MET A 72 3.13 -0.05 -19.94
CA MET A 72 3.96 0.91 -19.23
C MET A 72 5.25 0.23 -18.75
N ILE A 73 6.39 0.85 -19.04
CA ILE A 73 7.72 0.35 -18.67
C ILE A 73 8.35 1.25 -17.62
N MET A 74 8.71 0.68 -16.49
CA MET A 74 9.41 1.36 -15.38
C MET A 74 10.63 0.53 -15.00
N LYS A 75 11.84 1.04 -15.32
CA LYS A 75 13.09 0.37 -14.99
C LYS A 75 13.55 0.74 -13.59
N GLY A 76 14.06 -0.25 -12.88
CA GLY A 76 14.68 -0.04 -11.57
C GLY A 76 15.86 0.97 -11.61
N PRO A 77 16.12 1.71 -10.51
CA PRO A 77 15.40 1.65 -9.23
C PRO A 77 14.12 2.51 -9.18
N ASN A 78 13.79 3.25 -10.25
CA ASN A 78 12.68 4.20 -10.29
C ASN A 78 11.36 3.49 -10.67
N SER A 79 10.90 2.56 -9.83
CA SER A 79 9.65 1.80 -9.96
C SER A 79 8.98 1.59 -8.61
N TYR A 80 7.82 0.95 -8.57
CA TYR A 80 7.14 0.68 -7.30
C TYR A 80 7.93 -0.27 -6.39
N THR A 81 8.55 -1.31 -6.94
CA THR A 81 9.34 -2.31 -6.21
C THR A 81 10.83 -2.01 -6.15
N ALA A 82 11.28 -0.94 -6.82
CA ALA A 82 12.67 -0.66 -7.16
C ALA A 82 13.33 -1.72 -8.08
N GLU A 83 12.55 -2.65 -8.64
CA GLU A 83 12.94 -3.60 -9.68
C GLU A 83 12.42 -3.13 -11.05
N ASP A 84 12.80 -3.80 -12.13
CA ASP A 84 12.13 -3.59 -13.41
C ASP A 84 10.65 -3.98 -13.29
N THR A 85 9.77 -3.04 -13.60
CA THR A 85 8.33 -3.20 -13.47
C THR A 85 7.63 -2.89 -14.78
N VAL A 86 6.66 -3.72 -15.13
CA VAL A 86 5.81 -3.56 -16.30
C VAL A 86 4.35 -3.57 -15.86
N GLU A 87 3.55 -2.64 -16.36
CA GLU A 87 2.11 -2.68 -16.23
C GLU A 87 1.47 -2.82 -17.61
N ILE A 88 0.54 -3.76 -17.72
CA ILE A 88 -0.24 -4.04 -18.91
C ILE A 88 -1.65 -3.56 -18.64
N ASP A 89 -2.03 -2.41 -19.21
CA ASP A 89 -3.37 -1.88 -19.16
C ASP A 89 -4.17 -2.49 -20.29
N CYS A 90 -5.11 -3.36 -19.97
CA CYS A 90 -5.98 -4.09 -20.88
C CYS A 90 -7.46 -3.78 -20.64
N HIS A 91 -8.37 -4.34 -21.45
CA HIS A 91 -9.78 -4.25 -21.13
C HIS A 91 -10.12 -4.98 -19.83
N GLY A 92 -10.96 -4.36 -18.99
CA GLY A 92 -11.21 -4.77 -17.61
C GLY A 92 -12.23 -5.91 -17.43
N GLY A 93 -12.44 -6.73 -18.45
CA GLY A 93 -13.24 -7.96 -18.31
C GLY A 93 -12.49 -9.00 -17.47
N VAL A 94 -13.14 -9.59 -16.48
CA VAL A 94 -12.50 -10.57 -15.56
C VAL A 94 -11.82 -11.71 -16.32
N PHE A 95 -12.44 -12.18 -17.41
CA PHE A 95 -11.91 -13.29 -18.21
C PHE A 95 -10.61 -12.89 -18.94
N ILE A 96 -10.61 -11.74 -19.63
CA ILE A 96 -9.45 -11.30 -20.42
C ILE A 96 -8.24 -10.96 -19.52
N VAL A 97 -8.47 -10.30 -18.38
CA VAL A 97 -7.41 -9.99 -17.43
C VAL A 97 -6.75 -11.27 -16.88
N LYS A 98 -7.55 -12.30 -16.56
CA LYS A 98 -7.04 -13.63 -16.15
C LYS A 98 -6.24 -14.29 -17.29
N LYS A 99 -6.74 -14.25 -18.51
CA LYS A 99 -6.09 -14.84 -19.68
C LYS A 99 -4.72 -14.19 -19.93
N ILE A 100 -4.63 -12.86 -19.80
CA ILE A 100 -3.36 -12.12 -19.92
C ILE A 100 -2.40 -12.53 -18.80
N LEU A 101 -2.87 -12.61 -17.53
CA LEU A 101 -2.04 -13.07 -16.42
C LEU A 101 -1.49 -14.49 -16.65
N GLU A 102 -2.34 -15.43 -17.09
CA GLU A 102 -1.92 -16.79 -17.43
C GLU A 102 -0.85 -16.81 -18.54
N THR A 103 -1.01 -15.96 -19.56
CA THR A 103 -0.03 -15.82 -20.63
C THR A 103 1.30 -15.27 -20.11
N VAL A 104 1.29 -14.27 -19.23
CA VAL A 104 2.47 -13.75 -18.56
C VAL A 104 3.19 -14.83 -17.74
N ILE A 105 2.44 -15.64 -16.98
CA ILE A 105 3.00 -16.74 -16.17
C ILE A 105 3.64 -17.80 -17.07
N ARG A 106 2.98 -18.22 -18.16
CA ARG A 106 3.55 -19.18 -19.11
C ARG A 106 4.83 -18.70 -19.79
N ASN A 107 5.04 -17.39 -19.82
CA ASN A 107 6.22 -16.77 -20.42
C ASN A 107 7.34 -16.44 -19.44
N GLY A 108 7.27 -16.92 -18.18
CA GLY A 108 8.41 -16.91 -17.27
C GLY A 108 8.21 -16.13 -15.96
N ALA A 109 7.05 -15.55 -15.72
CA ALA A 109 6.70 -15.02 -14.42
C ALA A 109 6.03 -16.10 -13.54
N ARG A 110 6.08 -15.94 -12.22
CA ARG A 110 5.19 -16.67 -11.31
C ARG A 110 4.10 -15.74 -10.74
N THR A 111 3.06 -16.32 -10.20
CA THR A 111 2.03 -15.56 -9.48
C THR A 111 2.64 -14.93 -8.23
N ALA A 112 2.37 -13.64 -8.02
CA ALA A 112 2.76 -12.93 -6.80
C ALA A 112 1.92 -13.39 -5.60
N GLU A 113 2.53 -13.45 -4.43
CA GLU A 113 1.82 -13.61 -3.15
C GLU A 113 1.08 -12.31 -2.77
N PRO A 114 0.03 -12.38 -1.93
CA PRO A 114 -0.62 -11.17 -1.40
C PRO A 114 0.39 -10.24 -0.73
N GLY A 115 0.41 -8.96 -1.16
CA GLY A 115 1.33 -7.95 -0.63
C GLY A 115 2.78 -8.05 -1.11
N GLU A 116 3.12 -8.98 -2.01
CA GLU A 116 4.52 -9.23 -2.39
C GLU A 116 5.18 -8.03 -3.08
N PHE A 117 4.48 -7.25 -3.88
CA PHE A 117 5.04 -6.03 -4.49
C PHE A 117 5.48 -5.03 -3.41
N THR A 118 4.66 -4.83 -2.39
CA THR A 118 4.99 -3.93 -1.26
C THR A 118 6.13 -4.50 -0.41
N LYS A 119 6.16 -5.82 -0.20
CA LYS A 119 7.26 -6.52 0.48
C LYS A 119 8.59 -6.31 -0.28
N ARG A 120 8.60 -6.40 -1.61
CA ARG A 120 9.79 -6.14 -2.42
C ARG A 120 10.22 -4.67 -2.37
N ALA A 121 9.27 -3.73 -2.41
CA ALA A 121 9.56 -2.32 -2.22
C ALA A 121 10.26 -2.04 -0.88
N PHE A 122 9.85 -2.73 0.20
CA PHE A 122 10.50 -2.67 1.50
C PHE A 122 11.89 -3.33 1.50
N LEU A 123 12.02 -4.56 0.98
CA LEU A 123 13.30 -5.28 0.93
C LEU A 123 14.35 -4.55 0.08
N ASN A 124 13.92 -3.87 -0.97
CA ASN A 124 14.77 -3.06 -1.84
C ASN A 124 15.01 -1.63 -1.29
N GLY A 125 14.56 -1.33 -0.07
CA GLY A 125 14.83 -0.07 0.61
C GLY A 125 14.09 1.15 0.07
N ARG A 126 13.09 0.97 -0.83
CA ARG A 126 12.29 2.09 -1.35
C ARG A 126 11.34 2.67 -0.31
N ILE A 127 10.77 1.82 0.51
CA ILE A 127 9.89 2.20 1.63
C ILE A 127 10.35 1.51 2.91
N ASP A 128 10.03 2.07 4.04
CA ASP A 128 10.24 1.44 5.34
C ASP A 128 9.01 0.61 5.78
N LEU A 129 9.14 -0.09 6.92
CA LEU A 129 8.08 -0.97 7.41
C LEU A 129 6.79 -0.21 7.73
N ALA A 130 6.88 0.98 8.34
CA ALA A 130 5.72 1.80 8.66
C ALA A 130 5.00 2.29 7.40
N GLN A 131 5.76 2.63 6.35
CA GLN A 131 5.21 2.97 5.05
C GLN A 131 4.57 1.75 4.35
N ALA A 132 5.16 0.56 4.49
CA ALA A 132 4.60 -0.67 3.93
C ALA A 132 3.25 -1.03 4.57
N GLU A 133 3.12 -0.87 5.89
CA GLU A 133 1.84 -1.03 6.60
C GLU A 133 0.82 0.02 6.15
N ALA A 134 1.25 1.29 6.02
CA ALA A 134 0.39 2.38 5.59
C ALA A 134 -0.22 2.17 4.18
N VAL A 135 0.45 1.42 3.27
CA VAL A 135 -0.15 1.04 1.97
C VAL A 135 -1.44 0.25 2.16
N ALA A 136 -1.45 -0.73 3.07
CA ALA A 136 -2.65 -1.52 3.35
C ALA A 136 -3.74 -0.66 4.00
N ASP A 137 -3.36 0.23 4.92
CA ASP A 137 -4.29 1.13 5.61
C ASP A 137 -4.95 2.13 4.65
N VAL A 138 -4.20 2.69 3.68
CA VAL A 138 -4.75 3.56 2.63
C VAL A 138 -5.81 2.81 1.82
N ILE A 139 -5.52 1.56 1.41
CA ILE A 139 -6.45 0.74 0.61
C ILE A 139 -7.71 0.38 1.41
N GLN A 140 -7.58 0.15 2.73
CA GLN A 140 -8.68 -0.25 3.60
C GLN A 140 -9.40 0.92 4.26
N SER A 141 -8.96 2.15 4.06
CA SER A 141 -9.54 3.34 4.67
C SER A 141 -11.04 3.46 4.37
N THR A 142 -11.84 3.60 5.41
CA THR A 142 -13.30 3.71 5.31
C THR A 142 -13.84 5.12 5.59
N ASN A 143 -12.96 6.03 6.01
CA ASN A 143 -13.31 7.41 6.32
C ASN A 143 -12.14 8.37 6.02
N GLU A 144 -12.44 9.65 5.93
CA GLU A 144 -11.48 10.70 5.57
C GLU A 144 -10.32 10.84 6.57
N TYR A 145 -10.60 10.67 7.86
CA TYR A 145 -9.57 10.75 8.90
C TYR A 145 -8.57 9.60 8.82
N ALA A 146 -9.07 8.36 8.64
CA ALA A 146 -8.24 7.20 8.43
C ALA A 146 -7.35 7.37 7.20
N LEU A 147 -7.95 7.79 6.07
CA LEU A 147 -7.21 8.04 4.83
C LEU A 147 -6.11 9.09 5.03
N LYS A 148 -6.43 10.23 5.65
CA LYS A 148 -5.45 11.31 5.90
C LYS A 148 -4.31 10.85 6.79
N SER A 149 -4.60 10.08 7.84
CA SER A 149 -3.59 9.50 8.72
C SER A 149 -2.68 8.55 7.96
N SER A 150 -3.25 7.58 7.23
CA SER A 150 -2.49 6.59 6.46
C SER A 150 -1.65 7.22 5.35
N VAL A 151 -2.17 8.24 4.65
CA VAL A 151 -1.40 9.01 3.64
C VAL A 151 -0.22 9.75 4.30
N SER A 152 -0.42 10.35 5.48
CA SER A 152 0.67 11.00 6.23
C SER A 152 1.76 10.00 6.65
N GLN A 153 1.35 8.81 7.08
CA GLN A 153 2.27 7.73 7.44
C GLN A 153 3.01 7.19 6.21
N LEU A 154 2.31 7.00 5.09
CA LEU A 154 2.90 6.60 3.81
C LEU A 154 3.92 7.65 3.32
N ALA A 155 3.70 8.94 3.60
CA ALA A 155 4.65 10.02 3.33
C ALA A 155 5.85 10.04 4.30
N GLY A 156 5.97 9.06 5.22
CA GLY A 156 7.11 8.87 6.10
C GLY A 156 7.11 9.79 7.34
N SER A 157 5.94 10.24 7.81
CA SER A 157 5.86 11.14 8.97
C SER A 157 6.41 10.51 10.27
N VAL A 158 6.14 9.22 10.50
CA VAL A 158 6.65 8.46 11.65
C VAL A 158 8.14 8.25 11.52
N SER A 159 8.61 7.76 10.39
CA SER A 159 10.02 7.47 10.12
C SER A 159 10.91 8.70 10.24
N ARG A 160 10.40 9.87 9.83
CA ARG A 160 11.11 11.13 10.00
C ARG A 160 11.33 11.46 11.47
N LYS A 161 10.29 11.36 12.30
CA LYS A 161 10.39 11.61 13.74
C LYS A 161 11.35 10.65 14.44
N ILE A 162 11.30 9.36 14.08
CA ILE A 162 12.23 8.37 14.63
C ILE A 162 13.67 8.66 14.19
N ARG A 163 13.88 9.08 12.96
CA ARG A 163 15.19 9.44 12.43
C ARG A 163 15.78 10.66 13.15
N GLU A 164 14.96 11.69 13.35
CA GLU A 164 15.35 12.89 14.12
C GLU A 164 15.74 12.55 15.57
N LEU A 165 15.00 11.66 16.23
CA LEU A 165 15.35 11.18 17.57
C LEU A 165 16.67 10.39 17.55
N ARG A 166 16.83 9.49 16.59
CA ARG A 166 18.05 8.71 16.42
C ARG A 166 19.28 9.60 16.20
N GLU A 167 19.17 10.61 15.36
CA GLU A 167 20.27 11.56 15.08
C GLU A 167 20.69 12.30 16.33
N LYS A 168 19.75 12.76 17.17
CA LYS A 168 20.04 13.41 18.44
C LYS A 168 20.77 12.47 19.40
N ILE A 169 20.29 11.21 19.53
CA ILE A 169 20.94 10.22 20.40
C ILE A 169 22.37 9.91 19.92
N LEU A 170 22.53 9.75 18.59
CA LEU A 170 23.85 9.49 18.01
C LEU A 170 24.83 10.66 18.25
N PHE A 171 24.33 11.90 18.24
CA PHE A 171 25.13 13.06 18.53
C PHE A 171 25.68 13.02 19.99
N GLU A 172 24.82 12.69 20.97
CA GLU A 172 25.21 12.55 22.35
C GLU A 172 26.20 11.38 22.55
N ILE A 173 26.00 10.25 21.89
CA ILE A 173 26.92 9.11 21.93
C ILE A 173 28.28 9.50 21.34
N ALA A 174 28.31 10.15 20.17
CA ALA A 174 29.56 10.60 19.56
C ALA A 174 30.31 11.59 20.42
N PHE A 175 29.61 12.48 21.14
CA PHE A 175 30.25 13.39 22.08
C PHE A 175 30.89 12.62 23.23
N ILE A 176 30.21 11.65 23.84
CA ILE A 176 30.76 10.80 24.91
C ILE A 176 31.99 10.04 24.42
N GLU A 177 31.91 9.41 23.24
CA GLU A 177 33.02 8.68 22.63
C GLU A 177 34.24 9.60 22.42
N SER A 178 34.01 10.81 21.87
CA SER A 178 35.07 11.78 21.67
C SER A 178 35.74 12.25 23.00
N ALA A 179 34.95 12.41 24.08
CA ALA A 179 35.48 12.77 25.38
C ALA A 179 36.26 11.63 26.06
N LEU A 180 35.91 10.38 25.76
CA LEU A 180 36.65 9.20 26.23
C LEU A 180 37.97 9.02 25.49
N ASP A 181 37.99 9.35 24.18
CA ASP A 181 39.18 9.23 23.33
C ASP A 181 40.20 10.37 23.62
N ASP A 182 39.72 11.58 23.94
CA ASP A 182 40.56 12.76 24.22
C ASP A 182 40.15 13.49 25.51
N PRO A 183 40.36 12.86 26.68
CA PRO A 183 39.93 13.42 27.96
C PRO A 183 40.71 14.65 28.40
N GLU A 184 41.85 14.96 27.77
CA GLU A 184 42.63 16.14 28.06
C GLU A 184 42.05 17.43 27.49
N HIS A 185 41.29 17.30 26.38
CA HIS A 185 40.70 18.43 25.65
C HIS A 185 39.18 18.50 25.75
N ILE A 186 38.50 17.41 26.07
CA ILE A 186 37.02 17.32 26.13
C ILE A 186 36.61 16.84 27.53
N SER A 187 36.05 17.75 28.35
CA SER A 187 35.57 17.42 29.70
C SER A 187 34.11 16.93 29.66
N LEU A 188 33.81 15.91 30.47
CA LEU A 188 32.46 15.45 30.77
C LEU A 188 31.87 16.08 32.03
N ASP A 189 32.53 17.11 32.63
CA ASP A 189 32.01 17.78 33.81
C ASP A 189 30.68 18.49 33.50
N GLY A 190 29.64 18.19 34.30
CA GLY A 190 28.29 18.70 34.08
C GLY A 190 27.55 18.11 32.89
N TYR A 191 28.16 17.14 32.15
CA TYR A 191 27.54 16.51 31.02
C TYR A 191 26.35 15.59 31.38
N PRO A 192 26.32 14.86 32.52
CA PRO A 192 25.17 14.09 32.94
C PRO A 192 23.88 14.91 33.03
N GLU A 193 23.97 16.13 33.57
CA GLU A 193 22.84 17.05 33.68
C GLU A 193 22.38 17.52 32.31
N HIS A 194 23.30 17.90 31.42
CA HIS A 194 23.04 18.27 30.05
C HIS A 194 22.35 17.11 29.29
N LEU A 195 22.84 15.88 29.44
CA LEU A 195 22.29 14.71 28.80
C LEU A 195 20.84 14.43 29.26
N LEU A 196 20.57 14.59 30.57
CA LEU A 196 19.19 14.45 31.09
C LEU A 196 18.27 15.51 30.50
N GLU A 197 18.70 16.78 30.43
CA GLU A 197 17.93 17.85 29.78
C GLU A 197 17.67 17.57 28.28
N ALA A 198 18.61 16.96 27.57
CA ALA A 198 18.46 16.59 26.18
C ALA A 198 17.52 15.39 26.00
N LEU A 199 17.55 14.37 26.88
CA LEU A 199 16.77 13.16 26.81
C LEU A 199 15.29 13.34 27.21
N GLU A 200 15.00 14.19 28.21
CA GLU A 200 13.61 14.40 28.66
C GLU A 200 12.61 14.78 27.55
N PRO A 201 12.92 15.76 26.66
CA PRO A 201 12.02 16.08 25.56
C PRO A 201 11.88 14.93 24.53
N MET A 202 12.93 14.11 24.37
CA MET A 202 12.88 12.94 23.48
C MET A 202 11.93 11.87 24.04
N VAL A 203 12.00 11.57 25.34
CA VAL A 203 11.08 10.65 26.03
C VAL A 203 9.63 11.14 25.88
N LYS A 204 9.37 12.42 26.17
CA LYS A 204 8.05 13.02 26.01
C LYS A 204 7.53 12.94 24.56
N GLN A 205 8.43 13.03 23.58
CA GLN A 205 8.04 12.88 22.16
C GLN A 205 7.63 11.44 21.84
N VAL A 206 8.37 10.44 22.36
CA VAL A 206 8.02 9.01 22.20
C VAL A 206 6.70 8.69 22.91
N GLU A 207 6.50 9.17 24.13
CA GLU A 207 5.25 8.98 24.88
C GLU A 207 4.04 9.55 24.13
N ARG A 208 4.18 10.74 23.50
CA ARG A 208 3.12 11.31 22.66
C ARG A 208 2.83 10.46 21.43
N LEU A 209 3.85 9.87 20.81
CA LEU A 209 3.65 8.96 19.68
C LEU A 209 2.91 7.71 20.14
N LEU A 210 3.28 7.13 21.28
CA LEU A 210 2.59 5.95 21.84
C LEU A 210 1.13 6.27 22.20
N ALA A 211 0.87 7.38 22.88
CA ALA A 211 -0.50 7.79 23.21
C ALA A 211 -1.39 8.01 21.99
N SER A 212 -0.80 8.46 20.87
CA SER A 212 -1.57 8.66 19.62
C SER A 212 -1.96 7.35 18.92
N CYS A 213 -1.38 6.20 19.28
CA CYS A 213 -1.68 4.91 18.65
C CYS A 213 -3.11 4.45 18.95
N ASP A 214 -3.56 4.58 20.21
CA ASP A 214 -4.91 4.16 20.63
C ASP A 214 -5.99 5.04 19.98
N ASP A 215 -5.76 6.34 19.93
CA ASP A 215 -6.65 7.29 19.25
C ASP A 215 -6.73 6.99 17.75
N GLY A 216 -5.60 6.72 17.12
CA GLY A 216 -5.50 6.36 15.71
C GLY A 216 -6.28 5.07 15.38
N ARG A 217 -6.22 4.07 16.25
CA ARG A 217 -6.96 2.82 16.08
C ARG A 217 -8.48 3.04 16.15
N VAL A 218 -8.96 3.81 17.11
CA VAL A 218 -10.38 4.16 17.21
C VAL A 218 -10.84 4.95 15.99
N MET A 219 -10.04 5.86 15.48
CA MET A 219 -10.32 6.66 14.29
C MET A 219 -10.36 5.79 13.02
N SER A 220 -9.51 4.79 12.90
CA SER A 220 -9.44 3.88 11.75
C SER A 220 -10.55 2.83 11.78
N GLU A 221 -10.68 2.09 12.88
CA GLU A 221 -11.65 0.98 13.01
C GLU A 221 -13.05 1.47 13.35
N GLY A 222 -13.17 2.67 13.94
CA GLY A 222 -14.41 3.20 14.52
C GLY A 222 -14.86 2.42 15.74
N ILE A 223 -15.92 2.90 16.38
CA ILE A 223 -16.52 2.28 17.57
C ILE A 223 -17.70 1.40 17.15
N LYS A 224 -17.65 0.11 17.47
CA LYS A 224 -18.77 -0.83 17.26
C LYS A 224 -19.88 -0.49 18.25
N THR A 225 -20.92 0.19 17.79
CA THR A 225 -22.04 0.64 18.62
C THR A 225 -23.28 -0.22 18.37
N VAL A 226 -23.89 -0.73 19.43
CA VAL A 226 -25.17 -1.44 19.38
C VAL A 226 -26.24 -0.56 19.99
N ILE A 227 -27.27 -0.20 19.19
CA ILE A 227 -28.40 0.61 19.64
C ILE A 227 -29.56 -0.33 19.98
N PHE A 228 -29.89 -0.41 21.27
CA PHE A 228 -31.07 -1.13 21.76
C PHE A 228 -32.24 -0.17 21.91
N ARG A 229 -33.37 -0.49 21.29
CA ARG A 229 -34.61 0.24 21.46
C ARG A 229 -35.72 -0.73 21.87
N LYS A 230 -36.45 -0.41 22.93
CA LYS A 230 -37.69 -1.13 23.29
C LYS A 230 -38.69 -0.97 22.14
N ALA A 231 -39.18 -2.10 21.62
CA ALA A 231 -40.17 -2.10 20.54
C ALA A 231 -41.50 -1.49 21.06
N LYS A 232 -41.67 -0.18 20.92
CA LYS A 232 -42.95 0.48 21.05
C LYS A 232 -43.23 1.33 19.82
N CYS A 233 -44.08 0.81 18.99
CA CYS A 233 -44.98 1.46 18.03
C CYS A 233 -44.46 2.50 17.03
N ARG A 234 -44.90 2.24 15.82
CA ARG A 234 -44.96 3.08 14.62
C ARG A 234 -43.60 3.37 13.96
N LYS A 235 -43.37 2.52 12.98
CA LYS A 235 -42.58 2.87 11.79
C LYS A 235 -42.89 4.29 11.36
N ILE A 236 -41.92 5.04 11.05
CA ILE A 236 -41.79 5.85 9.84
C ILE A 236 -40.63 6.85 9.93
N PHE A 237 -40.08 7.22 11.09
CA PHE A 237 -39.24 8.42 11.15
C PHE A 237 -37.83 8.26 11.73
N SER A 238 -37.29 7.05 11.89
CA SER A 238 -35.99 6.90 12.56
C SER A 238 -34.87 6.29 11.71
N ASP A 239 -35.17 5.87 10.47
CA ASP A 239 -34.18 5.19 9.67
C ASP A 239 -33.28 6.13 8.82
N GLU A 240 -33.69 7.36 8.58
CA GLU A 240 -32.93 8.30 7.75
C GLU A 240 -31.90 9.17 8.50
N CYS A 241 -32.11 9.39 9.81
CA CYS A 241 -31.22 10.28 10.59
C CYS A 241 -30.10 9.58 11.36
N ALA A 242 -30.15 8.25 11.55
CA ALA A 242 -29.19 7.54 12.39
C ALA A 242 -28.11 6.74 11.60
N PHE A 243 -28.21 6.66 10.28
CA PHE A 243 -27.36 5.75 9.49
C PHE A 243 -26.66 6.41 8.32
N ARG A 244 -25.59 7.11 8.61
CA ARG A 244 -24.45 7.16 7.70
C ARG A 244 -23.56 5.97 8.04
N GLY A 245 -23.88 4.82 7.42
CA GLY A 245 -22.90 3.75 7.20
C GLY A 245 -22.78 2.61 8.21
N ARG A 246 -23.86 2.02 8.83
CA ARG A 246 -23.71 0.72 9.53
C ARG A 246 -24.98 -0.13 9.60
N LYS A 247 -24.77 -1.47 9.60
CA LYS A 247 -25.79 -2.51 9.69
C LYS A 247 -26.55 -2.41 11.02
N SER A 248 -27.87 -2.22 11.00
CA SER A 248 -28.71 -2.37 12.20
C SER A 248 -29.33 -3.76 12.25
N TYR A 249 -29.31 -4.35 13.43
CA TYR A 249 -30.06 -5.58 13.74
C TYR A 249 -31.19 -5.23 14.69
N CYS A 250 -32.42 -5.43 14.26
CA CYS A 250 -33.60 -5.33 15.16
C CYS A 250 -33.90 -6.74 15.67
N HIS A 251 -33.87 -6.93 17.00
CA HIS A 251 -34.36 -8.12 17.67
C HIS A 251 -35.78 -7.83 18.18
N GLY A 252 -36.73 -8.39 17.49
CA GLY A 252 -38.15 -8.34 17.90
C GLY A 252 -38.83 -9.61 17.44
N ASP A 253 -39.80 -10.07 18.24
CA ASP A 253 -40.60 -11.29 18.20
C ASP A 253 -40.57 -12.10 16.87
N ARG A 254 -40.42 -13.42 16.96
CA ARG A 254 -40.10 -14.39 15.91
C ARG A 254 -40.99 -14.40 14.67
N ARG A 255 -41.97 -13.51 14.51
CA ARG A 255 -42.93 -13.52 13.41
C ARG A 255 -42.72 -12.47 12.30
N ASN A 256 -41.73 -11.60 12.42
CA ASN A 256 -41.46 -10.56 11.37
C ASN A 256 -39.98 -10.33 11.12
N TYR A 257 -39.28 -11.34 10.63
CA TYR A 257 -37.94 -11.16 10.06
C TYR A 257 -38.06 -10.71 8.60
N LYS A 258 -37.85 -9.43 8.31
CA LYS A 258 -37.41 -8.98 6.99
C LYS A 258 -35.90 -8.73 7.04
N ARG A 259 -35.14 -9.61 6.42
CA ARG A 259 -33.73 -9.38 6.09
C ARG A 259 -33.69 -8.29 5.00
N TYR A 260 -33.19 -7.11 5.33
CA TYR A 260 -32.76 -6.16 4.31
C TYR A 260 -31.29 -6.42 4.01
N PRO A 261 -30.92 -6.74 2.76
CA PRO A 261 -29.52 -6.77 2.34
C PRO A 261 -29.02 -5.32 2.37
N GLY A 262 -28.11 -5.04 3.29
CA GLY A 262 -27.50 -3.73 3.40
C GLY A 262 -26.64 -3.45 2.16
N ARG A 263 -27.09 -2.55 1.31
CA ARG A 263 -26.21 -1.84 0.40
C ARG A 263 -25.49 -0.76 1.22
N ALA A 264 -24.16 -0.86 1.28
CA ALA A 264 -23.36 0.25 1.72
C ALA A 264 -23.45 1.34 0.64
N TYR A 265 -24.08 2.45 0.96
CA TYR A 265 -23.93 3.66 0.16
C TYR A 265 -22.77 4.45 0.79
N LEU A 266 -21.66 4.50 0.05
CA LEU A 266 -20.63 5.50 0.23
C LEU A 266 -21.20 6.82 -0.31
N SER A 267 -21.26 7.81 0.52
CA SER A 267 -21.38 9.21 0.12
C SER A 267 -20.16 9.96 0.64
#